data_f2449be26666485217f33f9404ed9a8b
#
_entry.id   f2449be26666485217f33f9404ed9a8b
#
_cell.length_a   1.000
_cell.length_b   1.000
_cell.length_c   1.000
_cell.angle_alpha   90.00
_cell.angle_beta   90.00
_cell.angle_gamma   90.00
#
_symmetry.space_group_name_H-M   'P 1'
#
loop_
_entity.id
_entity.type
_entity.pdbx_description
1 polymer ?
#
loop_
_entity_poly.entity_id
_entity_poly.type
_entity_poly.pdbx_seq_one_letter_code
_entity_poly.pdbx_strand_id
1 'polypeptide(L)'
;DDMMGTILDELKKSGHYDNTIVIFLSDHGMSLPFAKTNCYVQSTKTPLIIRWPEKIAEGTSDKEHMISTVDLMPTILEAVEISSDAPTDGRSFLPLLKGDSQEGRDAVYTQFNHVHGRNPYPMRSVITKKYSYIFNPWSNGERSYNAEPMAGFSFKAMKRAGEKDPLIRDRVEHLEHRSVEEFYDLKKDPHSTKNLLNSKESQSGYEKEIS
;
A
#
# COMPACT_ATOMS: atom_id res chain seq x y z
N ASP A 1 5.27 -11.73 16.92
CA ASP A 1 6.24 -12.79 16.67
C ASP A 1 5.84 -14.09 17.38
N ASP A 2 5.69 -14.08 18.71
CA ASP A 2 5.33 -15.25 19.51
C ASP A 2 4.00 -15.91 19.09
N MET A 3 2.98 -15.11 18.76
CA MET A 3 1.72 -15.64 18.25
C MET A 3 1.89 -16.38 16.93
N MET A 4 2.72 -15.88 16.03
CA MET A 4 3.00 -16.57 14.77
C MET A 4 3.76 -17.88 15.02
N GLY A 5 4.73 -17.87 15.94
CA GLY A 5 5.41 -19.09 16.40
C GLY A 5 4.42 -20.14 16.92
N THR A 6 3.49 -19.72 17.79
CA THR A 6 2.45 -20.61 18.33
C THR A 6 1.59 -21.24 17.23
N ILE A 7 1.15 -20.45 16.23
CA ILE A 7 0.36 -20.97 15.10
C ILE A 7 1.16 -22.01 14.30
N LEU A 8 2.43 -21.72 14.00
CA LEU A 8 3.29 -22.65 13.26
C LEU A 8 3.57 -23.93 14.04
N ASP A 9 3.71 -23.86 15.37
CA ASP A 9 3.90 -25.03 16.22
C ASP A 9 2.65 -25.91 16.30
N GLU A 10 1.47 -25.30 16.37
CA GLU A 10 0.21 -26.07 16.31
C GLU A 10 0.01 -26.71 14.92
N LEU A 11 0.39 -26.01 13.84
CA LEU A 11 0.36 -26.58 12.50
C LEU A 11 1.30 -27.79 12.38
N LYS A 12 2.50 -27.75 13.00
CA LYS A 12 3.42 -28.89 13.07
C LYS A 12 2.81 -30.08 13.84
N LYS A 13 2.23 -29.79 15.02
CA LYS A 13 1.60 -30.83 15.86
C LYS A 13 0.42 -31.49 15.15
N SER A 14 -0.31 -30.77 14.32
CA SER A 14 -1.43 -31.32 13.55
C SER A 14 -1.00 -32.23 12.40
N GLY A 15 0.29 -32.29 12.06
CA GLY A 15 0.84 -33.06 10.94
C GLY A 15 0.59 -32.45 9.56
N HIS A 16 0.08 -31.24 9.48
CA HIS A 16 -0.21 -30.57 8.20
C HIS A 16 0.85 -29.55 7.77
N TYR A 17 1.91 -29.38 8.56
CA TYR A 17 2.91 -28.34 8.35
C TYR A 17 3.54 -28.34 6.95
N ASP A 18 3.82 -29.52 6.40
CA ASP A 18 4.48 -29.66 5.10
C ASP A 18 3.50 -29.65 3.92
N ASN A 19 2.20 -29.78 4.18
CA ASN A 19 1.14 -29.72 3.16
C ASN A 19 0.24 -28.47 3.33
N THR A 20 0.80 -27.36 3.79
CA THR A 20 0.05 -26.13 4.00
C THR A 20 0.81 -24.93 3.43
N ILE A 21 0.12 -24.16 2.61
CA ILE A 21 0.59 -22.82 2.21
C ILE A 21 0.30 -21.86 3.36
N VAL A 22 1.33 -21.23 3.92
CA VAL A 22 1.19 -20.22 4.96
C VAL A 22 1.46 -18.86 4.33
N ILE A 23 0.49 -17.96 4.41
CA ILE A 23 0.59 -16.58 3.89
C ILE A 23 0.46 -15.64 5.08
N PHE A 24 1.50 -14.83 5.31
CA PHE A 24 1.52 -13.79 6.33
C PHE A 24 1.59 -12.43 5.66
N LEU A 25 0.63 -11.56 5.95
CA LEU A 25 0.57 -10.19 5.45
C LEU A 25 -0.13 -9.28 6.47
N SER A 26 -0.04 -7.97 6.26
CA SER A 26 -0.92 -6.99 6.90
C SER A 26 -1.97 -6.51 5.90
N ASP A 27 -3.14 -6.11 6.37
CA ASP A 27 -4.23 -5.56 5.54
C ASP A 27 -3.90 -4.13 5.07
N HIS A 28 -3.24 -3.33 5.89
CA HIS A 28 -2.83 -1.94 5.62
C HIS A 28 -1.74 -1.49 6.59
N GLY A 29 -1.29 -0.25 6.48
CA GLY A 29 -0.34 0.35 7.40
C GLY A 29 -0.93 0.65 8.78
N MET A 30 -0.10 1.14 9.68
CA MET A 30 -0.50 1.47 11.07
C MET A 30 -1.52 2.63 11.11
N SER A 31 -2.37 2.67 12.15
CA SER A 31 -3.32 3.77 12.38
C SER A 31 -2.61 5.07 12.82
N LEU A 32 -1.80 5.59 11.90
CA LEU A 32 -1.06 6.85 12.02
C LEU A 32 -1.41 7.78 10.85
N PRO A 33 -1.24 9.10 11.00
CA PRO A 33 -1.36 10.04 9.90
C PRO A 33 -0.52 9.59 8.69
N PHE A 34 -1.08 9.66 7.49
CA PHE A 34 -0.50 9.21 6.21
C PHE A 34 -0.28 7.69 6.05
N ALA A 35 -0.47 6.89 7.10
CA ALA A 35 -0.20 5.45 7.07
C ALA A 35 -1.46 4.57 7.10
N LYS A 36 -2.66 5.16 7.17
CA LYS A 36 -3.94 4.45 7.09
C LYS A 36 -5.02 5.33 6.46
N THR A 37 -6.04 4.72 5.83
CA THR A 37 -7.22 5.38 5.23
C THR A 37 -6.89 6.34 4.08
N ASN A 38 -5.85 6.06 3.31
CA ASN A 38 -5.41 6.86 2.17
C ASN A 38 -4.64 5.99 1.17
N CYS A 39 -4.12 6.60 0.10
CA CYS A 39 -3.37 5.90 -0.96
C CYS A 39 -1.86 6.19 -0.94
N TYR A 40 -1.29 6.71 0.15
CA TYR A 40 0.16 6.80 0.30
C TYR A 40 0.81 5.44 0.44
N VAL A 41 2.07 5.33 0.05
CA VAL A 41 2.83 4.07 0.13
C VAL A 41 2.82 3.49 1.55
N GLN A 42 2.91 4.33 2.58
CA GLN A 42 2.88 3.90 3.99
C GLN A 42 1.53 3.31 4.42
N SER A 43 0.46 3.64 3.70
CA SER A 43 -0.88 3.08 3.93
C SER A 43 -1.10 1.78 3.17
N THR A 44 -0.48 1.61 2.01
CA THR A 44 -0.81 0.56 1.04
C THR A 44 0.25 -0.53 0.93
N LYS A 45 1.51 -0.21 1.20
CA LYS A 45 2.61 -1.19 1.17
C LYS A 45 2.65 -1.97 2.48
N THR A 46 2.42 -3.26 2.41
CA THR A 46 2.42 -4.17 3.56
C THR A 46 3.44 -5.31 3.34
N PRO A 47 3.95 -5.93 4.41
CA PRO A 47 4.75 -7.14 4.25
C PRO A 47 3.92 -8.26 3.65
N LEU A 48 4.55 -9.09 2.82
CA LEU A 48 4.00 -10.35 2.35
C LEU A 48 5.08 -11.42 2.47
N ILE A 49 4.80 -12.44 3.26
CA ILE A 49 5.68 -13.60 3.44
C ILE A 49 4.88 -14.85 3.11
N ILE A 50 5.41 -15.69 2.24
CA ILE A 50 4.75 -16.93 1.82
C ILE A 50 5.70 -18.09 2.09
N ARG A 51 5.17 -19.11 2.77
CA ARG A 51 5.83 -20.38 2.97
C ARG A 51 5.02 -21.46 2.26
N TRP A 52 5.67 -22.20 1.37
CA TRP A 52 5.09 -23.35 0.70
C TRP A 52 6.18 -24.41 0.53
N PRO A 53 6.26 -25.39 1.43
CA PRO A 53 7.31 -26.40 1.41
C PRO A 53 7.41 -27.13 0.06
N GLU A 54 8.63 -27.45 -0.34
CA GLU A 54 8.94 -28.16 -1.58
C GLU A 54 8.56 -27.44 -2.89
N LYS A 55 7.79 -26.35 -2.82
CA LYS A 55 7.31 -25.59 -4.00
C LYS A 55 7.99 -24.25 -4.16
N ILE A 56 8.40 -23.63 -3.05
CA ILE A 56 9.10 -22.34 -3.03
C ILE A 56 10.45 -22.53 -2.37
N ALA A 57 11.52 -22.03 -2.99
CA ALA A 57 12.84 -22.05 -2.41
C ALA A 57 12.92 -21.18 -1.14
N GLU A 58 13.50 -21.72 -0.09
CA GLU A 58 13.67 -21.03 1.19
C GLU A 58 14.59 -19.80 1.06
N GLY A 59 14.30 -18.77 1.85
CA GLY A 59 15.13 -17.56 1.92
C GLY A 59 15.12 -16.67 0.67
N THR A 60 14.25 -16.94 -0.28
CA THR A 60 14.11 -16.08 -1.48
C THR A 60 13.43 -14.76 -1.16
N SER A 61 13.79 -13.72 -1.90
CA SER A 61 13.16 -12.39 -1.80
C SER A 61 13.06 -11.77 -3.17
N ASP A 62 11.84 -11.47 -3.60
CA ASP A 62 11.58 -10.72 -4.81
C ASP A 62 11.50 -9.21 -4.49
N LYS A 63 12.33 -8.41 -5.16
CA LYS A 63 12.37 -6.95 -5.05
C LYS A 63 12.06 -6.27 -6.39
N GLU A 64 11.83 -7.07 -7.43
CA GLU A 64 11.69 -6.59 -8.78
C GLU A 64 10.23 -6.46 -9.22
N HIS A 65 9.38 -7.37 -8.81
CA HIS A 65 7.98 -7.39 -9.23
C HIS A 65 7.07 -6.72 -8.19
N MET A 66 6.10 -5.98 -8.66
CA MET A 66 5.06 -5.40 -7.82
C MET A 66 3.80 -6.26 -7.91
N ILE A 67 3.26 -6.61 -6.75
CA ILE A 67 2.03 -7.40 -6.63
C ILE A 67 1.03 -6.67 -5.74
N SER A 68 -0.24 -6.96 -5.92
CA SER A 68 -1.34 -6.41 -5.14
C SER A 68 -2.10 -7.51 -4.42
N THR A 69 -2.83 -7.18 -3.37
CA THR A 69 -3.65 -8.14 -2.62
C THR A 69 -4.76 -8.77 -3.46
N VAL A 70 -5.22 -8.11 -4.53
CA VAL A 70 -6.18 -8.68 -5.49
C VAL A 70 -5.59 -9.89 -6.24
N ASP A 71 -4.27 -10.00 -6.31
CA ASP A 71 -3.56 -11.11 -6.96
C ASP A 71 -3.54 -12.40 -6.10
N LEU A 72 -3.87 -12.31 -4.80
CA LEU A 72 -3.83 -13.47 -3.91
C LEU A 72 -4.86 -14.53 -4.30
N MET A 73 -6.10 -14.14 -4.59
CA MET A 73 -7.15 -15.08 -4.95
C MET A 73 -6.78 -15.92 -6.19
N PRO A 74 -6.43 -15.33 -7.35
CA PRO A 74 -6.04 -16.12 -8.50
C PRO A 74 -4.77 -16.95 -8.26
N THR A 75 -3.83 -16.47 -7.44
CA THR A 75 -2.63 -17.23 -7.06
C THR A 75 -2.97 -18.47 -6.23
N ILE A 76 -3.86 -18.33 -5.25
CA ILE A 76 -4.27 -19.46 -4.40
C ILE A 76 -5.04 -20.49 -5.23
N LEU A 77 -5.98 -20.04 -6.07
CA LEU A 77 -6.76 -20.95 -6.93
C LEU A 77 -5.84 -21.74 -7.87
N GLU A 78 -4.89 -21.09 -8.50
CA GLU A 78 -3.90 -21.76 -9.35
C GLU A 78 -3.01 -22.72 -8.55
N ALA A 79 -2.60 -22.33 -7.34
CA ALA A 79 -1.76 -23.16 -6.48
C ALA A 79 -2.44 -24.46 -6.04
N VAL A 80 -3.76 -24.45 -5.88
CA VAL A 80 -4.57 -25.64 -5.52
C VAL A 80 -5.27 -26.27 -6.72
N GLU A 81 -4.89 -25.87 -7.94
CA GLU A 81 -5.39 -26.43 -9.21
C GLU A 81 -6.92 -26.32 -9.39
N ILE A 82 -7.52 -25.28 -8.82
CA ILE A 82 -8.94 -24.97 -8.97
C ILE A 82 -9.14 -23.98 -10.10
N SER A 83 -9.83 -24.40 -11.15
CA SER A 83 -10.29 -23.49 -12.22
C SER A 83 -11.44 -22.64 -11.72
N SER A 84 -11.43 -21.35 -12.07
CA SER A 84 -12.52 -20.43 -11.80
C SER A 84 -12.82 -19.57 -13.02
N ASP A 85 -14.07 -19.56 -13.46
CA ASP A 85 -14.55 -18.67 -14.51
C ASP A 85 -14.97 -17.28 -13.94
N ALA A 86 -14.86 -17.09 -12.65
CA ALA A 86 -15.17 -15.81 -12.01
C ALA A 86 -14.19 -14.73 -12.47
N PRO A 87 -14.68 -13.58 -12.95
CA PRO A 87 -13.80 -12.48 -13.34
C PRO A 87 -13.00 -11.99 -12.11
N THR A 88 -11.73 -11.75 -12.30
CA THR A 88 -10.84 -11.22 -11.26
C THR A 88 -10.03 -10.06 -11.81
N ASP A 89 -9.87 -9.00 -10.99
CA ASP A 89 -8.99 -7.88 -11.31
C ASP A 89 -7.52 -8.22 -11.07
N GLY A 90 -7.25 -9.31 -10.34
CA GLY A 90 -5.89 -9.77 -10.03
C GLY A 90 -5.35 -10.74 -11.06
N ARG A 91 -4.02 -10.87 -11.07
CA ARG A 91 -3.28 -11.84 -11.87
C ARG A 91 -2.42 -12.71 -10.96
N SER A 92 -2.49 -14.02 -11.11
CA SER A 92 -1.66 -14.94 -10.32
C SER A 92 -0.18 -14.58 -10.43
N PHE A 93 0.50 -14.58 -9.28
CA PHE A 93 1.94 -14.47 -9.17
C PHE A 93 2.61 -15.81 -8.80
N LEU A 94 1.91 -16.92 -9.00
CA LEU A 94 2.48 -18.26 -8.79
C LEU A 94 3.79 -18.50 -9.54
N PRO A 95 3.98 -18.03 -10.79
CA PRO A 95 5.27 -18.12 -11.47
C PRO A 95 6.42 -17.45 -10.70
N LEU A 96 6.17 -16.27 -10.10
CA LEU A 96 7.18 -15.58 -9.30
C LEU A 96 7.59 -16.41 -8.07
N LEU A 97 6.63 -17.08 -7.42
CA LEU A 97 6.90 -17.96 -6.29
C LEU A 97 7.74 -19.18 -6.68
N LYS A 98 7.67 -19.61 -7.94
CA LYS A 98 8.48 -20.69 -8.49
C LYS A 98 9.84 -20.22 -9.05
N GLY A 99 10.14 -18.93 -8.98
CA GLY A 99 11.41 -18.35 -9.43
C GLY A 99 11.42 -17.87 -10.88
N ASP A 100 10.27 -17.89 -11.56
CA ASP A 100 10.12 -17.30 -12.90
C ASP A 100 9.92 -15.77 -12.80
N SER A 101 10.03 -15.08 -13.91
CA SER A 101 9.67 -13.64 -14.01
C SER A 101 8.30 -13.45 -14.65
N GLN A 102 7.68 -12.31 -14.38
CA GLN A 102 6.43 -11.88 -15.03
C GLN A 102 6.54 -10.44 -15.51
N GLU A 103 6.32 -10.23 -16.80
CA GLU A 103 6.20 -8.88 -17.36
C GLU A 103 4.96 -8.14 -16.84
N GLY A 104 4.98 -6.80 -16.86
CA GLY A 104 3.86 -5.96 -16.42
C GLY A 104 3.61 -5.99 -14.90
N ARG A 105 4.65 -6.25 -14.10
CA ARG A 105 4.66 -6.18 -12.63
C ARG A 105 5.46 -4.96 -12.13
N ASP A 106 5.37 -3.86 -12.82
CA ASP A 106 6.10 -2.62 -12.57
C ASP A 106 5.27 -1.53 -11.89
N ALA A 107 3.98 -1.75 -11.77
CA ALA A 107 3.05 -0.85 -11.09
C ALA A 107 1.96 -1.59 -10.32
N VAL A 108 1.44 -0.94 -9.27
CA VAL A 108 0.21 -1.34 -8.57
C VAL A 108 -0.77 -0.17 -8.50
N TYR A 109 -2.05 -0.51 -8.55
CA TYR A 109 -3.14 0.45 -8.43
C TYR A 109 -3.81 0.27 -7.08
N THR A 110 -4.05 1.38 -6.37
CA THR A 110 -4.72 1.34 -5.08
C THR A 110 -5.90 2.30 -5.04
N GLN A 111 -6.86 2.02 -4.19
CA GLN A 111 -8.04 2.84 -4.03
C GLN A 111 -8.46 2.94 -2.57
N PHE A 112 -9.07 4.05 -2.25
CA PHE A 112 -9.77 4.29 -1.01
C PHE A 112 -11.09 5.00 -1.33
N ASN A 113 -12.21 4.65 -0.71
CA ASN A 113 -13.51 5.22 -1.07
C ASN A 113 -14.15 6.02 0.06
N HIS A 114 -14.18 5.49 1.28
CA HIS A 114 -14.86 6.18 2.40
C HIS A 114 -14.31 5.71 3.74
N VAL A 115 -14.36 6.60 4.72
CA VAL A 115 -14.02 6.31 6.10
C VAL A 115 -15.20 5.65 6.83
N HIS A 116 -14.98 5.18 8.04
CA HIS A 116 -16.05 4.74 8.93
C HIS A 116 -17.15 5.80 9.02
N GLY A 117 -18.41 5.39 9.03
CA GLY A 117 -19.56 6.32 8.95
C GLY A 117 -19.92 6.74 7.52
N ARG A 118 -19.33 6.12 6.50
CA ARG A 118 -19.64 6.30 5.07
C ARG A 118 -19.41 7.71 4.51
N ASN A 119 -18.56 8.52 5.15
CA ASN A 119 -18.12 9.78 4.56
C ASN A 119 -17.24 9.48 3.35
N PRO A 120 -17.63 9.88 2.12
CA PRO A 120 -16.90 9.53 0.92
C PRO A 120 -15.68 10.43 0.76
N TYR A 121 -14.52 9.80 0.62
CA TYR A 121 -13.25 10.44 0.24
C TYR A 121 -12.58 9.58 -0.84
N PRO A 122 -13.19 9.46 -2.04
CA PRO A 122 -12.63 8.61 -3.07
C PRO A 122 -11.22 9.07 -3.46
N MET A 123 -10.29 8.14 -3.40
CA MET A 123 -8.90 8.33 -3.80
C MET A 123 -8.49 7.18 -4.72
N ARG A 124 -7.62 7.48 -5.68
CA ARG A 124 -7.01 6.49 -6.57
C ARG A 124 -5.52 6.76 -6.62
N SER A 125 -4.71 5.72 -6.71
CA SER A 125 -3.31 5.93 -6.99
C SER A 125 -2.73 4.85 -7.91
N VAL A 126 -1.68 5.24 -8.61
CA VAL A 126 -0.74 4.34 -9.24
C VAL A 126 0.61 4.50 -8.57
N ILE A 127 1.22 3.38 -8.21
CA ILE A 127 2.50 3.33 -7.53
C ILE A 127 3.43 2.45 -8.34
N THR A 128 4.59 2.99 -8.68
CA THR A 128 5.72 2.27 -9.28
C THR A 128 6.87 2.19 -8.27
N LYS A 129 7.96 1.53 -8.61
CA LYS A 129 9.18 1.53 -7.76
C LYS A 129 9.80 2.93 -7.59
N LYS A 130 9.48 3.86 -8.46
CA LYS A 130 10.09 5.19 -8.48
C LYS A 130 9.12 6.30 -8.14
N TYR A 131 7.87 6.17 -8.56
CA TYR A 131 6.89 7.24 -8.47
C TYR A 131 5.60 6.79 -7.81
N SER A 132 4.90 7.75 -7.22
CA SER A 132 3.52 7.62 -6.78
C SER A 132 2.71 8.79 -7.28
N TYR A 133 1.60 8.51 -7.96
CA TYR A 133 0.60 9.50 -8.31
C TYR A 133 -0.68 9.19 -7.55
N ILE A 134 -1.30 10.21 -6.93
CA ILE A 134 -2.55 10.09 -6.17
C ILE A 134 -3.54 11.10 -6.71
N PHE A 135 -4.75 10.65 -7.01
CA PHE A 135 -5.87 11.48 -7.43
C PHE A 135 -6.96 11.48 -6.34
N ASN A 136 -7.30 12.68 -5.85
CA ASN A 136 -8.27 12.93 -4.78
C ASN A 136 -9.46 13.75 -5.30
N PRO A 137 -10.38 13.19 -6.10
CA PRO A 137 -11.48 13.94 -6.72
C PRO A 137 -12.45 14.56 -5.71
N TRP A 138 -12.38 14.16 -4.45
CA TRP A 138 -13.18 14.73 -3.38
C TRP A 138 -12.64 16.08 -2.89
N SER A 139 -11.36 16.35 -3.11
CA SER A 139 -10.70 17.56 -2.64
C SER A 139 -11.06 18.76 -3.53
N ASN A 140 -11.52 19.83 -2.92
CA ASN A 140 -11.89 21.08 -3.59
C ASN A 140 -11.29 22.32 -2.90
N GLY A 141 -10.34 22.11 -1.97
CA GLY A 141 -9.72 23.19 -1.18
C GLY A 141 -10.52 23.64 0.05
N GLU A 142 -11.81 23.33 0.13
CA GLU A 142 -12.69 23.72 1.25
C GLU A 142 -13.02 22.53 2.16
N ARG A 143 -13.21 21.37 1.56
CA ARG A 143 -13.58 20.15 2.26
C ARG A 143 -12.39 19.59 3.05
N SER A 144 -12.56 19.42 4.36
CA SER A 144 -11.56 18.82 5.22
C SER A 144 -11.68 17.30 5.24
N TYR A 145 -10.54 16.63 5.10
CA TYR A 145 -10.42 15.20 5.34
C TYR A 145 -10.52 14.90 6.83
N ASN A 146 -11.29 13.89 7.18
CA ASN A 146 -11.41 13.43 8.57
C ASN A 146 -11.51 11.90 8.59
N ALA A 147 -10.47 11.26 9.13
CA ALA A 147 -10.36 9.81 9.19
C ALA A 147 -9.85 9.34 10.55
N GLU A 148 -10.01 8.05 10.83
CA GLU A 148 -9.63 7.41 12.09
C GLU A 148 -8.25 7.82 12.64
N PRO A 149 -7.16 7.84 11.85
CA PRO A 149 -5.83 8.21 12.37
C PRO A 149 -5.76 9.64 12.92
N MET A 150 -6.67 10.51 12.48
CA MET A 150 -6.70 11.92 12.91
C MET A 150 -7.32 12.09 14.31
N ALA A 151 -8.07 11.12 14.81
CA ALA A 151 -8.55 11.08 16.19
C ALA A 151 -7.44 10.67 17.19
N GLY A 152 -6.36 10.09 16.70
CA GLY A 152 -5.26 9.53 17.50
C GLY A 152 -4.36 10.58 18.16
N PHE A 153 -3.55 10.13 19.11
CA PHE A 153 -2.61 10.99 19.84
C PHE A 153 -1.54 11.59 18.94
N SER A 154 -1.06 10.83 17.93
CA SER A 154 -0.02 11.27 16.99
C SER A 154 -0.47 12.50 16.21
N PHE A 155 -1.69 12.50 15.67
CA PHE A 155 -2.19 13.66 14.92
C PHE A 155 -2.40 14.87 15.82
N LYS A 156 -2.92 14.68 17.04
CA LYS A 156 -3.06 15.75 18.04
C LYS A 156 -1.70 16.34 18.43
N ALA A 157 -0.67 15.50 18.53
CA ALA A 157 0.70 15.95 18.79
C ALA A 157 1.26 16.74 17.61
N MET A 158 1.04 16.30 16.36
CA MET A 158 1.42 17.03 15.16
C MET A 158 0.75 18.41 15.09
N LYS A 159 -0.54 18.52 15.37
CA LYS A 159 -1.23 19.82 15.42
C LYS A 159 -0.60 20.80 16.43
N ARG A 160 -0.31 20.33 17.63
CA ARG A 160 0.37 21.15 18.65
C ARG A 160 1.80 21.54 18.25
N ALA A 161 2.54 20.62 17.65
CA ALA A 161 3.89 20.91 17.15
C ALA A 161 3.86 21.92 16.00
N GLY A 162 2.88 21.83 15.12
CA GLY A 162 2.67 22.75 13.99
C GLY A 162 2.39 24.20 14.39
N GLU A 163 1.97 24.46 15.64
CA GLU A 163 1.85 25.83 16.15
C GLU A 163 3.20 26.58 16.17
N LYS A 164 4.32 25.82 16.31
CA LYS A 164 5.68 26.35 16.42
C LYS A 164 6.58 25.99 15.25
N ASP A 165 6.27 24.92 14.54
CA ASP A 165 7.05 24.40 13.43
C ASP A 165 6.25 24.49 12.10
N PRO A 166 6.64 25.39 11.18
CA PRO A 166 5.96 25.56 9.90
C PRO A 166 5.92 24.28 9.07
N LEU A 167 6.98 23.47 9.07
CA LEU A 167 7.01 22.21 8.27
C LEU A 167 5.99 21.21 8.76
N ILE A 168 5.83 21.09 10.08
CA ILE A 168 4.81 20.22 10.68
C ILE A 168 3.40 20.78 10.43
N ARG A 169 3.23 22.10 10.51
CA ARG A 169 1.96 22.74 10.20
C ARG A 169 1.53 22.49 8.75
N ASP A 170 2.42 22.69 7.81
CA ASP A 170 2.15 22.46 6.38
C ASP A 170 1.79 20.98 6.12
N ARG A 171 2.42 20.05 6.87
CA ARG A 171 2.11 18.63 6.78
C ARG A 171 0.74 18.30 7.36
N VAL A 172 0.33 18.93 8.45
CA VAL A 172 -1.03 18.80 9.03
C VAL A 172 -2.07 19.34 8.06
N GLU A 173 -1.83 20.55 7.53
CA GLU A 173 -2.72 21.19 6.58
C GLU A 173 -2.87 20.37 5.30
N HIS A 174 -1.77 19.83 4.78
CA HIS A 174 -1.80 18.94 3.62
C HIS A 174 -2.62 17.66 3.88
N LEU A 175 -2.61 17.11 5.09
CA LEU A 175 -3.46 15.96 5.41
C LEU A 175 -4.94 16.34 5.51
N GLU A 176 -5.26 17.49 6.09
CA GLU A 176 -6.62 17.98 6.25
C GLU A 176 -7.22 18.49 4.92
N HIS A 177 -6.40 19.13 4.10
CA HIS A 177 -6.82 19.76 2.83
C HIS A 177 -5.97 19.25 1.68
N ARG A 178 -6.24 18.01 1.26
CA ARG A 178 -5.49 17.31 0.20
C ARG A 178 -5.51 18.11 -1.13
N SER A 179 -4.40 18.02 -1.86
CA SER A 179 -4.41 18.45 -3.27
C SER A 179 -5.27 17.50 -4.11
N VAL A 180 -5.90 17.98 -5.16
CA VAL A 180 -6.67 17.13 -6.10
C VAL A 180 -5.76 16.08 -6.72
N GLU A 181 -4.55 16.50 -7.08
CA GLU A 181 -3.52 15.61 -7.64
C GLU A 181 -2.22 15.74 -6.87
N GLU A 182 -1.57 14.61 -6.66
CA GLU A 182 -0.29 14.54 -5.97
C GLU A 182 0.65 13.62 -6.75
N PHE A 183 1.91 14.06 -6.92
CA PHE A 183 2.96 13.28 -7.56
C PHE A 183 4.25 13.33 -6.75
N TYR A 184 4.86 12.16 -6.53
CA TYR A 184 6.02 11.99 -5.66
C TYR A 184 7.10 11.14 -6.31
N ASP A 185 8.36 11.56 -6.20
CA ASP A 185 9.54 10.73 -6.52
C ASP A 185 9.93 9.93 -5.27
N LEU A 186 9.50 8.69 -5.18
CA LEU A 186 9.70 7.83 -4.00
C LEU A 186 11.17 7.49 -3.72
N LYS A 187 12.07 7.66 -4.69
CA LYS A 187 13.50 7.47 -4.47
C LYS A 187 14.14 8.65 -3.74
N LYS A 188 13.66 9.87 -4.02
CA LYS A 188 14.15 11.11 -3.39
C LYS A 188 13.34 11.48 -2.15
N ASP A 189 12.06 11.15 -2.16
CA ASP A 189 11.08 11.47 -1.12
C ASP A 189 10.23 10.23 -0.78
N PRO A 190 10.80 9.23 -0.09
CA PRO A 190 10.10 7.98 0.25
C PRO A 190 8.91 8.18 1.20
N HIS A 191 8.81 9.36 1.82
CA HIS A 191 7.73 9.69 2.74
C HIS A 191 6.65 10.58 2.13
N SER A 192 6.74 10.89 0.83
CA SER A 192 5.75 11.71 0.11
C SER A 192 5.49 13.03 0.84
N THR A 193 6.57 13.76 1.14
CA THR A 193 6.52 15.03 1.88
C THR A 193 6.36 16.23 0.97
N LYS A 194 6.84 16.15 -0.28
CA LYS A 194 6.85 17.23 -1.25
C LYS A 194 6.07 16.84 -2.50
N ASN A 195 4.84 17.33 -2.63
CA ASN A 195 4.06 17.16 -3.85
C ASN A 195 4.70 17.96 -4.99
N LEU A 196 5.18 17.27 -6.02
CA LEU A 196 5.87 17.85 -7.17
C LEU A 196 4.93 18.65 -8.09
N LEU A 197 3.61 18.49 -7.94
CA LEU A 197 2.62 19.25 -8.71
C LEU A 197 2.32 20.65 -8.13
N ASN A 198 2.81 20.96 -6.92
CA ASN A 198 2.49 22.22 -6.26
C ASN A 198 3.12 23.46 -6.92
N SER A 199 4.17 23.32 -7.74
CA SER A 199 4.76 24.43 -8.48
C SER A 199 5.44 23.95 -9.76
N LYS A 200 5.53 24.85 -10.76
CA LYS A 200 6.25 24.57 -12.02
C LYS A 200 7.73 24.27 -11.80
N GLU A 201 8.36 24.91 -10.80
CA GLU A 201 9.74 24.63 -10.43
C GLU A 201 9.91 23.21 -9.91
N SER A 202 8.97 22.72 -9.08
CA SER A 202 8.98 21.34 -8.59
C SER A 202 8.73 20.32 -9.69
N GLN A 203 7.99 20.67 -10.75
CA GLN A 203 7.71 19.81 -11.91
C GLN A 203 8.91 19.67 -12.85
N SER A 204 9.83 20.63 -12.82
CA SER A 204 11.00 20.64 -13.73
C SER A 204 11.81 19.33 -13.59
N GLY A 205 12.03 18.68 -14.72
CA GLY A 205 12.71 17.38 -14.79
C GLY A 205 11.81 16.15 -14.63
N TYR A 206 10.48 16.34 -14.52
CA TYR A 206 9.49 15.27 -14.41
C TYR A 206 8.38 15.35 -15.49
N GLU A 207 8.57 16.18 -16.52
CA GLU A 207 7.52 16.49 -17.51
C GLU A 207 7.01 15.24 -18.24
N LYS A 208 7.89 14.28 -18.47
CA LYS A 208 7.54 13.01 -19.16
C LYS A 208 6.76 12.04 -18.27
N GLU A 209 7.00 12.11 -16.98
CA GLU A 209 6.37 11.23 -15.98
C GLU A 209 5.01 11.76 -15.53
N ILE A 210 4.79 13.07 -15.69
CA ILE A 210 3.55 13.77 -15.30
C ILE A 210 2.56 13.83 -16.48
N SER A 211 3.03 13.82 -17.73
CA SER A 211 2.19 13.83 -18.94
C SER A 211 1.56 12.46 -19.21
#